data_8aa5363763b62a8dec8b8d6411b5048b
#
_entry.id   8aa5363763b62a8dec8b8d6411b5048b
#
_cell.length_a   1.000
_cell.length_b   1.000
_cell.length_c   1.000
_cell.angle_alpha   90.00
_cell.angle_beta   90.00
_cell.angle_gamma   90.00
#
_symmetry.space_group_name_H-M   'P 1'
#
loop_
_entity.id
_entity.type
_entity.pdbx_description
1 polymer ?
#
loop_
_entity_poly.entity_id
_entity_poly.type
_entity_poly.pdbx_seq_one_letter_code
_entity_poly.pdbx_strand_id
1 'polypeptide(L)'
;MVLALGGASWARLGSDGAWAPWLQAQGVDVAPLLAANSGFDGAGWSEHFSSRFAGQPFKSVAVSFTDSQGRHFARKGEFVATATGIEGSLIYAASALLRDEIAANGSATLLLDLLPDRSAEQVLAAVTHPRGARSLSSHLKSRLGLEGIKAGVLHEALGREAMQDAAQLAATIKAVPLKLVATRPVDEAISTAGGVRFDALDARLMANALPGVFVAGEMLDWEAPTGGYLLTASMASGAAAARGAMQQLGL
;
A
#
# COMPACT_ATOMS: atom_id res chain seq x y z
N MET A 1 -27.63 13.29 -17.31
CA MET A 1 -26.36 13.92 -16.84
C MET A 1 -25.37 12.82 -16.52
N VAL A 2 -24.07 12.98 -16.85
CA VAL A 2 -23.02 12.02 -16.45
C VAL A 2 -22.11 12.71 -15.43
N LEU A 3 -21.93 12.08 -14.27
CA LEU A 3 -21.02 12.50 -13.20
C LEU A 3 -19.72 11.70 -13.29
N ALA A 4 -18.59 12.38 -13.35
CA ALA A 4 -17.23 11.81 -13.39
C ALA A 4 -16.30 12.71 -12.56
N LEU A 5 -16.62 12.86 -11.26
CA LEU A 5 -16.03 13.85 -10.37
C LEU A 5 -14.75 13.36 -9.65
N GLY A 6 -14.30 12.15 -9.98
CA GLY A 6 -13.10 11.55 -9.37
C GLY A 6 -13.36 10.97 -7.98
N GLY A 7 -12.29 10.61 -7.30
CA GLY A 7 -12.29 10.13 -5.92
C GLY A 7 -12.10 11.26 -4.89
N ALA A 8 -11.19 11.01 -3.91
CA ALA A 8 -10.82 11.96 -2.85
C ALA A 8 -9.30 12.11 -2.67
N SER A 9 -8.50 11.48 -3.53
CA SER A 9 -7.05 11.36 -3.35
C SER A 9 -6.25 12.57 -3.85
N TRP A 10 -6.85 13.53 -4.54
CA TRP A 10 -6.18 14.70 -5.11
C TRP A 10 -6.98 15.98 -4.86
N ALA A 11 -7.35 16.24 -3.62
CA ALA A 11 -8.19 17.38 -3.23
C ALA A 11 -7.68 18.71 -3.79
N ARG A 12 -6.36 18.95 -3.79
CA ARG A 12 -5.74 20.15 -4.39
C ARG A 12 -5.96 20.31 -5.90
N LEU A 13 -6.35 19.24 -6.60
CA LEU A 13 -6.66 19.23 -8.02
C LEU A 13 -8.15 19.08 -8.30
N GLY A 14 -9.00 19.17 -7.27
CA GLY A 14 -10.46 19.13 -7.37
C GLY A 14 -11.07 17.74 -7.15
N SER A 15 -10.27 16.70 -6.88
CA SER A 15 -10.75 15.36 -6.50
C SER A 15 -10.76 15.25 -4.97
N ASP A 16 -11.75 15.87 -4.35
CA ASP A 16 -11.86 16.06 -2.89
C ASP A 16 -12.95 15.19 -2.23
N GLY A 17 -13.70 14.41 -3.02
CA GLY A 17 -14.77 13.56 -2.52
C GLY A 17 -16.03 14.31 -2.06
N ALA A 18 -16.11 15.63 -2.24
CA ALA A 18 -17.25 16.47 -1.79
C ALA A 18 -18.60 16.05 -2.38
N TRP A 19 -18.61 15.32 -3.48
CA TRP A 19 -19.79 14.76 -4.12
C TRP A 19 -20.46 13.64 -3.31
N ALA A 20 -19.71 12.91 -2.48
CA ALA A 20 -20.21 11.70 -1.80
C ALA A 20 -21.35 12.02 -0.82
N PRO A 21 -21.25 12.97 0.14
CA PRO A 21 -22.36 13.32 1.02
C PRO A 21 -23.55 13.89 0.26
N TRP A 22 -23.32 14.58 -0.87
CA TRP A 22 -24.41 15.08 -1.70
C TRP A 22 -25.22 13.94 -2.34
N LEU A 23 -24.57 12.92 -2.89
CA LEU A 23 -25.25 11.75 -3.46
C LEU A 23 -25.96 10.92 -2.38
N GLN A 24 -25.33 10.75 -1.20
CA GLN A 24 -25.95 10.06 -0.06
C GLN A 24 -27.23 10.77 0.39
N ALA A 25 -27.24 12.09 0.44
CA ALA A 25 -28.43 12.89 0.79
C ALA A 25 -29.58 12.72 -0.25
N GLN A 26 -29.26 12.30 -1.46
CA GLN A 26 -30.22 11.96 -2.51
C GLN A 26 -30.63 10.48 -2.53
N GLY A 27 -30.20 9.69 -1.54
CA GLY A 27 -30.57 8.27 -1.42
C GLY A 27 -29.69 7.32 -2.25
N VAL A 28 -28.56 7.77 -2.80
CA VAL A 28 -27.61 6.89 -3.48
C VAL A 28 -26.71 6.22 -2.43
N ASP A 29 -26.56 4.92 -2.48
CA ASP A 29 -25.66 4.17 -1.60
C ASP A 29 -24.20 4.39 -2.04
N VAL A 30 -23.41 5.02 -1.14
CA VAL A 30 -22.01 5.37 -1.35
C VAL A 30 -21.19 4.76 -0.23
N ALA A 31 -20.27 3.85 -0.58
CA ALA A 31 -19.28 3.32 0.34
C ALA A 31 -18.30 4.41 0.79
N PRO A 32 -17.79 4.35 2.04
CA PRO A 32 -16.80 5.30 2.54
C PRO A 32 -15.59 5.41 1.62
N LEU A 33 -15.13 6.65 1.36
CA LEU A 33 -13.94 6.90 0.57
C LEU A 33 -12.70 6.65 1.42
N LEU A 34 -11.83 5.75 0.96
CA LEU A 34 -10.64 5.28 1.67
C LEU A 34 -9.40 5.44 0.81
N ALA A 35 -8.23 5.54 1.45
CA ALA A 35 -6.96 5.55 0.75
C ALA A 35 -6.70 4.22 0.04
N ALA A 36 -6.42 4.26 -1.27
CA ALA A 36 -5.98 3.13 -2.08
C ALA A 36 -4.65 3.46 -2.75
N ASN A 37 -3.80 2.43 -2.96
CA ASN A 37 -2.44 2.66 -3.45
C ASN A 37 -1.72 3.71 -2.58
N SER A 38 -1.72 3.53 -1.28
CA SER A 38 -1.23 4.48 -0.29
C SER A 38 -0.02 3.98 0.46
N GLY A 39 0.73 4.89 1.08
CA GLY A 39 1.70 4.61 2.11
C GLY A 39 1.05 4.32 3.47
N PHE A 40 1.90 3.95 4.44
CA PHE A 40 1.48 3.61 5.80
C PHE A 40 2.40 4.23 6.82
N ASP A 41 1.84 4.62 7.95
CA ASP A 41 2.61 4.94 9.14
C ASP A 41 2.95 3.65 9.91
N GLY A 42 4.20 3.55 10.33
CA GLY A 42 4.70 2.47 11.17
C GLY A 42 4.44 2.73 12.65
N ALA A 43 4.78 1.76 13.50
CA ALA A 43 4.74 1.90 14.96
C ALA A 43 5.79 2.91 15.51
N GLY A 44 6.54 3.53 14.61
CA GLY A 44 7.57 4.54 14.86
C GLY A 44 8.97 4.05 14.52
N TRP A 45 9.72 4.86 13.77
CA TRP A 45 11.17 4.73 13.64
C TRP A 45 11.85 5.43 14.80
N SER A 46 13.03 4.97 15.19
CA SER A 46 13.87 5.80 16.07
C SER A 46 14.23 7.12 15.38
N GLU A 47 14.52 8.17 16.16
CA GLU A 47 14.98 9.45 15.64
C GLU A 47 16.23 9.28 14.77
N HIS A 48 17.14 8.37 15.17
CA HIS A 48 18.33 8.04 14.40
C HIS A 48 18.00 7.47 13.02
N PHE A 49 17.05 6.53 12.95
CA PHE A 49 16.67 5.91 11.67
C PHE A 49 15.94 6.93 10.79
N SER A 50 14.94 7.61 11.33
CA SER A 50 14.14 8.59 10.60
C SER A 50 15.03 9.73 10.02
N SER A 51 15.87 10.35 10.86
CA SER A 51 16.73 11.46 10.40
C SER A 51 17.74 11.05 9.34
N ARG A 52 18.20 9.79 9.34
CA ARG A 52 19.24 9.30 8.44
C ARG A 52 18.71 8.67 7.17
N PHE A 53 17.56 8.02 7.22
CA PHE A 53 17.08 7.14 6.16
C PHE A 53 15.72 7.52 5.58
N ALA A 54 14.99 8.49 6.13
CA ALA A 54 13.77 8.98 5.50
C ALA A 54 14.05 9.48 4.07
N GLY A 55 13.21 9.07 3.13
CA GLY A 55 13.38 9.30 1.70
C GLY A 55 14.31 8.31 0.99
N GLN A 56 14.96 7.37 1.70
CA GLN A 56 15.84 6.38 1.07
C GLN A 56 15.07 5.11 0.66
N PRO A 57 15.39 4.53 -0.52
CA PRO A 57 14.73 3.33 -0.99
C PRO A 57 15.34 2.06 -0.41
N PHE A 58 14.48 1.10 -0.07
CA PHE A 58 14.81 -0.31 0.05
C PHE A 58 14.78 -0.95 -1.35
N LYS A 59 15.93 -1.12 -1.98
CA LYS A 59 16.04 -1.71 -3.32
C LYS A 59 16.28 -3.22 -3.26
N SER A 60 15.78 -3.94 -4.26
CA SER A 60 15.96 -5.40 -4.40
C SER A 60 15.62 -6.13 -3.12
N VAL A 61 14.40 -5.96 -2.65
CA VAL A 61 13.83 -6.61 -1.47
C VAL A 61 12.58 -7.40 -1.85
N ALA A 62 12.06 -8.19 -0.94
CA ALA A 62 10.70 -8.73 -1.04
C ALA A 62 9.92 -8.40 0.21
N VAL A 63 8.62 -8.26 0.06
CA VAL A 63 7.70 -8.17 1.19
C VAL A 63 6.70 -9.30 1.12
N SER A 64 6.25 -9.75 2.29
CA SER A 64 5.14 -10.69 2.42
C SER A 64 4.23 -10.26 3.57
N PHE A 65 2.94 -10.56 3.39
CA PHE A 65 1.90 -10.28 4.36
C PHE A 65 0.81 -11.33 4.26
N THR A 66 0.31 -11.77 5.40
CA THR A 66 -0.89 -12.62 5.48
C THR A 66 -1.82 -11.99 6.48
N ASP A 67 -3.04 -11.67 6.05
CA ASP A 67 -4.04 -11.06 6.91
C ASP A 67 -4.73 -12.10 7.83
N SER A 68 -5.56 -11.61 8.73
CA SER A 68 -6.32 -12.43 9.69
C SER A 68 -7.33 -13.39 9.03
N GLN A 69 -7.65 -13.18 7.74
CA GLN A 69 -8.53 -14.04 6.94
C GLN A 69 -7.75 -15.08 6.11
N GLY A 70 -6.41 -15.10 6.20
CA GLY A 70 -5.54 -16.01 5.45
C GLY A 70 -5.26 -15.56 4.00
N ARG A 71 -5.66 -14.34 3.59
CA ARG A 71 -5.28 -13.82 2.28
C ARG A 71 -3.81 -13.45 2.30
N HIS A 72 -3.07 -13.92 1.31
CA HIS A 72 -1.61 -13.80 1.26
C HIS A 72 -1.16 -12.89 0.12
N PHE A 73 -0.19 -12.02 0.41
CA PHE A 73 0.54 -11.21 -0.55
C PHE A 73 2.04 -11.47 -0.40
N ALA A 74 2.74 -11.67 -1.51
CA ALA A 74 4.20 -11.73 -1.54
C ALA A 74 4.71 -11.20 -2.88
N ARG A 75 5.67 -10.27 -2.85
CA ARG A 75 6.24 -9.67 -4.07
C ARG A 75 7.65 -9.15 -3.83
N LYS A 76 8.52 -9.31 -4.85
CA LYS A 76 9.81 -8.61 -4.94
C LYS A 76 9.62 -7.22 -5.55
N GLY A 77 10.45 -6.27 -5.12
CA GLY A 77 10.43 -4.91 -5.65
C GLY A 77 11.27 -3.95 -4.82
N GLU A 78 10.82 -2.71 -4.78
CA GLU A 78 11.42 -1.65 -4.00
C GLU A 78 10.33 -0.75 -3.38
N PHE A 79 10.67 -0.13 -2.26
CA PHE A 79 9.82 0.85 -1.58
C PHE A 79 10.70 1.86 -0.84
N VAL A 80 10.11 2.93 -0.32
CA VAL A 80 10.82 4.02 0.34
C VAL A 80 10.43 4.07 1.82
N ALA A 81 11.43 4.28 2.71
CA ALA A 81 11.15 4.66 4.08
C ALA A 81 10.77 6.15 4.12
N THR A 82 9.66 6.48 4.77
CA THR A 82 9.29 7.87 5.08
C THR A 82 9.74 8.23 6.49
N ALA A 83 9.49 9.46 6.92
CA ALA A 83 9.80 9.88 8.29
C ALA A 83 9.00 9.09 9.34
N THR A 84 7.80 8.61 9.00
CA THR A 84 6.89 7.94 9.93
C THR A 84 6.57 6.49 9.55
N GLY A 85 6.98 6.04 8.35
CA GLY A 85 6.60 4.71 7.88
C GLY A 85 7.19 4.33 6.53
N ILE A 86 6.36 3.85 5.61
CA ILE A 86 6.78 3.31 4.32
C ILE A 86 5.81 3.66 3.20
N GLU A 87 6.33 3.83 1.96
CA GLU A 87 5.54 4.08 0.76
C GLU A 87 6.21 3.52 -0.50
N GLY A 88 5.58 3.66 -1.65
CA GLY A 88 6.11 3.27 -2.96
C GLY A 88 5.39 2.07 -3.57
N SER A 89 5.71 1.77 -4.83
CA SER A 89 4.91 0.86 -5.68
C SER A 89 4.72 -0.54 -5.09
N LEU A 90 5.72 -1.07 -4.39
CA LEU A 90 5.63 -2.38 -3.74
C LEU A 90 4.62 -2.36 -2.58
N ILE A 91 4.58 -1.27 -1.81
CA ILE A 91 3.65 -1.07 -0.70
C ILE A 91 2.25 -0.78 -1.23
N TYR A 92 2.13 0.03 -2.28
CA TYR A 92 0.84 0.31 -2.92
C TYR A 92 0.15 -0.96 -3.41
N ALA A 93 0.91 -1.92 -3.94
CA ALA A 93 0.36 -3.19 -4.39
C ALA A 93 -0.23 -4.06 -3.25
N ALA A 94 0.21 -3.86 -2.01
CA ALA A 94 -0.30 -4.54 -0.82
C ALA A 94 -1.35 -3.71 -0.05
N SER A 95 -1.59 -2.46 -0.48
CA SER A 95 -2.26 -1.46 0.35
C SER A 95 -3.70 -1.83 0.73
N ALA A 96 -4.47 -2.45 -0.15
CA ALA A 96 -5.84 -2.88 0.17
C ALA A 96 -5.86 -3.88 1.34
N LEU A 97 -5.03 -4.93 1.29
CA LEU A 97 -4.96 -5.93 2.36
C LEU A 97 -4.46 -5.34 3.69
N LEU A 98 -3.43 -4.50 3.63
CA LEU A 98 -2.85 -3.85 4.82
C LEU A 98 -3.84 -2.87 5.46
N ARG A 99 -4.52 -2.05 4.66
CA ARG A 99 -5.57 -1.12 5.11
C ARG A 99 -6.69 -1.86 5.83
N ASP A 100 -7.22 -2.91 5.19
CA ASP A 100 -8.34 -3.68 5.72
C ASP A 100 -7.96 -4.38 7.02
N GLU A 101 -6.74 -4.94 7.11
CA GLU A 101 -6.24 -5.55 8.35
C GLU A 101 -6.06 -4.53 9.48
N ILE A 102 -5.49 -3.34 9.17
CA ILE A 102 -5.36 -2.27 10.16
C ILE A 102 -6.74 -1.80 10.65
N ALA A 103 -7.70 -1.66 9.75
CA ALA A 103 -9.06 -1.29 10.12
C ALA A 103 -9.74 -2.33 11.02
N ALA A 104 -9.49 -3.62 10.80
CA ALA A 104 -10.08 -4.71 11.57
C ALA A 104 -9.37 -4.93 12.92
N ASN A 105 -8.04 -4.86 12.96
CA ASN A 105 -7.20 -5.32 14.07
C ASN A 105 -6.29 -4.24 14.69
N GLY A 106 -6.38 -3.00 14.21
CA GLY A 106 -5.60 -1.85 14.71
C GLY A 106 -4.14 -1.83 14.23
N SER A 107 -3.64 -2.89 13.62
CA SER A 107 -2.29 -2.93 13.03
C SER A 107 -2.14 -4.09 12.05
N ALA A 108 -1.15 -3.98 11.16
CA ALA A 108 -0.69 -5.05 10.26
C ALA A 108 0.83 -5.22 10.39
N THR A 109 1.34 -6.45 10.32
CA THR A 109 2.79 -6.72 10.32
C THR A 109 3.22 -7.22 8.97
N LEU A 110 3.89 -6.35 8.21
CA LEU A 110 4.53 -6.68 6.94
C LEU A 110 5.91 -7.27 7.20
N LEU A 111 6.24 -8.40 6.57
CA LEU A 111 7.56 -9.02 6.67
C LEU A 111 8.42 -8.59 5.49
N LEU A 112 9.61 -8.05 5.79
CA LEU A 112 10.57 -7.57 4.79
C LEU A 112 11.75 -8.53 4.69
N ASP A 113 11.93 -9.14 3.52
CA ASP A 113 13.13 -9.90 3.17
C ASP A 113 14.16 -8.96 2.50
N LEU A 114 15.28 -8.74 3.18
CA LEU A 114 16.35 -7.84 2.70
C LEU A 114 17.19 -8.45 1.57
N LEU A 115 17.16 -9.79 1.42
CA LEU A 115 17.97 -10.54 0.47
C LEU A 115 17.16 -11.65 -0.22
N PRO A 116 16.15 -11.31 -1.04
CA PRO A 116 15.21 -12.28 -1.59
C PRO A 116 15.84 -13.26 -2.58
N ASP A 117 17.03 -12.99 -3.07
CA ASP A 117 17.77 -13.85 -4.00
C ASP A 117 18.72 -14.82 -3.28
N ARG A 118 18.74 -14.81 -1.93
CA ARG A 118 19.50 -15.76 -1.10
C ARG A 118 18.55 -16.58 -0.24
N SER A 119 18.83 -17.88 -0.14
CA SER A 119 18.07 -18.74 0.77
C SER A 119 18.41 -18.44 2.24
N ALA A 120 17.56 -18.89 3.16
CA ALA A 120 17.78 -18.71 4.60
C ALA A 120 19.10 -19.40 5.04
N GLU A 121 19.40 -20.57 4.48
CA GLU A 121 20.63 -21.32 4.76
C GLU A 121 21.88 -20.57 4.26
N GLN A 122 21.81 -19.94 3.09
CA GLN A 122 22.90 -19.13 2.54
C GLN A 122 23.15 -17.89 3.41
N VAL A 123 22.07 -17.23 3.90
CA VAL A 123 22.19 -16.09 4.81
C VAL A 123 22.78 -16.52 6.13
N LEU A 124 22.30 -17.62 6.73
CA LEU A 124 22.82 -18.14 7.99
C LEU A 124 24.30 -18.51 7.86
N ALA A 125 24.69 -19.23 6.82
CA ALA A 125 26.09 -19.58 6.57
C ALA A 125 26.99 -18.35 6.41
N ALA A 126 26.48 -17.28 5.79
CA ALA A 126 27.23 -16.04 5.63
C ALA A 126 27.38 -15.28 6.97
N VAL A 127 26.33 -15.24 7.79
CA VAL A 127 26.33 -14.58 9.11
C VAL A 127 27.25 -15.31 10.10
N THR A 128 27.20 -16.65 10.13
CA THR A 128 28.01 -17.50 11.04
C THR A 128 29.45 -17.64 10.62
N HIS A 129 29.82 -17.22 9.39
CA HIS A 129 31.19 -17.29 8.92
C HIS A 129 32.13 -16.51 9.86
N PRO A 130 33.30 -17.05 10.23
CA PRO A 130 34.23 -16.38 11.14
C PRO A 130 34.57 -14.95 10.72
N ARG A 131 34.33 -13.99 11.61
CA ARG A 131 34.55 -12.55 11.36
C ARG A 131 36.01 -12.12 11.47
N GLY A 132 36.79 -12.86 12.25
CA GLY A 132 38.12 -12.41 12.69
C GLY A 132 38.01 -11.10 13.47
N ALA A 133 38.87 -10.16 13.19
CA ALA A 133 38.88 -8.84 13.82
C ALA A 133 37.86 -7.83 13.24
N ARG A 134 37.00 -8.23 12.30
CA ARG A 134 36.04 -7.34 11.64
C ARG A 134 34.85 -7.01 12.55
N SER A 135 34.35 -5.78 12.47
CA SER A 135 33.07 -5.42 13.06
C SER A 135 31.92 -6.19 12.39
N LEU A 136 30.79 -6.35 13.09
CA LEU A 136 29.60 -6.98 12.53
C LEU A 136 29.14 -6.25 11.24
N SER A 137 29.10 -4.93 11.24
CA SER A 137 28.72 -4.14 10.07
C SER A 137 29.64 -4.39 8.87
N SER A 138 30.97 -4.43 9.08
CA SER A 138 31.94 -4.75 8.02
C SER A 138 31.78 -6.18 7.52
N HIS A 139 31.43 -7.12 8.40
CA HIS A 139 31.16 -8.50 8.05
C HIS A 139 29.91 -8.64 7.18
N LEU A 140 28.78 -8.05 7.62
CA LEU A 140 27.51 -8.08 6.87
C LEU A 140 27.65 -7.40 5.50
N LYS A 141 28.35 -6.25 5.44
CA LYS A 141 28.63 -5.59 4.16
C LYS A 141 29.46 -6.49 3.23
N SER A 142 30.54 -7.09 3.70
CA SER A 142 31.43 -7.89 2.85
C SER A 142 30.83 -9.21 2.40
N ARG A 143 30.00 -9.87 3.23
CA ARG A 143 29.43 -11.19 2.96
C ARG A 143 28.09 -11.15 2.28
N LEU A 144 27.27 -10.17 2.65
CA LEU A 144 25.85 -10.10 2.26
C LEU A 144 25.49 -8.82 1.48
N GLY A 145 26.42 -7.86 1.35
CA GLY A 145 26.14 -6.56 0.76
C GLY A 145 25.14 -5.72 1.58
N LEU A 146 24.97 -6.05 2.87
CA LEU A 146 24.06 -5.30 3.75
C LEU A 146 24.75 -4.07 4.30
N GLU A 147 24.31 -2.92 3.85
CA GLU A 147 24.76 -1.59 4.27
C GLU A 147 23.63 -0.56 4.17
N GLY A 148 23.89 0.69 4.60
CA GLY A 148 22.92 1.78 4.50
C GLY A 148 21.61 1.46 5.20
N ILE A 149 20.49 1.77 4.56
CA ILE A 149 19.15 1.57 5.12
C ILE A 149 18.86 0.10 5.46
N LYS A 150 19.36 -0.88 4.69
CA LYS A 150 19.17 -2.31 4.98
C LYS A 150 19.87 -2.75 6.27
N ALA A 151 21.05 -2.20 6.56
CA ALA A 151 21.70 -2.42 7.85
C ALA A 151 21.02 -1.63 8.97
N GLY A 152 20.55 -0.41 8.68
CA GLY A 152 19.82 0.43 9.63
C GLY A 152 18.56 -0.22 10.16
N VAL A 153 17.73 -0.79 9.29
CA VAL A 153 16.47 -1.42 9.71
C VAL A 153 16.66 -2.66 10.59
N LEU A 154 17.80 -3.34 10.48
CA LEU A 154 18.14 -4.45 11.40
C LEU A 154 18.36 -3.94 12.83
N HIS A 155 18.94 -2.75 12.98
CA HIS A 155 19.10 -2.13 14.31
C HIS A 155 17.77 -1.61 14.88
N GLU A 156 16.79 -1.26 14.02
CA GLU A 156 15.44 -0.94 14.47
C GLU A 156 14.68 -2.19 14.97
N ALA A 157 14.86 -3.31 14.26
CA ALA A 157 14.15 -4.55 14.55
C ALA A 157 14.78 -5.37 15.69
N LEU A 158 16.10 -5.24 15.90
CA LEU A 158 16.86 -6.06 16.84
C LEU A 158 17.59 -5.19 17.87
N GLY A 159 17.45 -5.55 19.12
CA GLY A 159 18.28 -5.00 20.18
C GLY A 159 19.76 -5.44 20.04
N ARG A 160 20.65 -4.79 20.80
CA ARG A 160 22.10 -5.02 20.71
C ARG A 160 22.50 -6.47 20.95
N GLU A 161 21.84 -7.17 21.86
CA GLU A 161 22.12 -8.59 22.18
C GLU A 161 21.66 -9.51 21.04
N ALA A 162 20.46 -9.33 20.54
CA ALA A 162 19.91 -10.08 19.43
C ALA A 162 20.72 -9.95 18.12
N MET A 163 21.36 -8.79 17.91
CA MET A 163 22.29 -8.56 16.81
C MET A 163 23.58 -9.43 16.92
N GLN A 164 23.91 -9.97 18.11
CA GLN A 164 25.06 -10.87 18.28
C GLN A 164 24.66 -12.34 18.14
N ASP A 165 23.38 -12.66 18.18
CA ASP A 165 22.88 -14.02 17.90
C ASP A 165 22.78 -14.21 16.38
N ALA A 166 23.65 -15.06 15.85
CA ALA A 166 23.75 -15.28 14.41
C ALA A 166 22.48 -15.92 13.81
N ALA A 167 21.79 -16.78 14.55
CA ALA A 167 20.56 -17.42 14.09
C ALA A 167 19.41 -16.40 14.03
N GLN A 168 19.25 -15.60 15.09
CA GLN A 168 18.23 -14.55 15.15
C GLN A 168 18.49 -13.46 14.10
N LEU A 169 19.75 -13.03 13.94
CA LEU A 169 20.13 -12.05 12.93
C LEU A 169 19.83 -12.57 11.51
N ALA A 170 20.20 -13.82 11.21
CA ALA A 170 19.94 -14.42 9.90
C ALA A 170 18.44 -14.55 9.61
N ALA A 171 17.65 -14.98 10.59
CA ALA A 171 16.20 -15.05 10.48
C ALA A 171 15.59 -13.66 10.23
N THR A 172 16.04 -12.64 10.98
CA THR A 172 15.55 -11.27 10.80
C THR A 172 15.94 -10.67 9.45
N ILE A 173 17.13 -10.94 8.91
CA ILE A 173 17.52 -10.53 7.55
C ILE A 173 16.49 -11.04 6.51
N LYS A 174 15.92 -12.22 6.72
CA LYS A 174 14.93 -12.84 5.84
C LYS A 174 13.49 -12.42 6.13
N ALA A 175 13.21 -11.87 7.30
CA ALA A 175 11.85 -11.52 7.71
C ALA A 175 11.87 -10.40 8.77
N VAL A 176 12.30 -9.18 8.38
CA VAL A 176 12.21 -8.00 9.26
C VAL A 176 10.74 -7.65 9.47
N PRO A 177 10.22 -7.67 10.70
CA PRO A 177 8.84 -7.29 10.96
C PRO A 177 8.69 -5.76 10.92
N LEU A 178 7.85 -5.27 10.02
CA LEU A 178 7.45 -3.86 9.95
C LEU A 178 6.00 -3.74 10.43
N LYS A 179 5.80 -3.24 11.64
CA LYS A 179 4.48 -3.01 12.20
C LYS A 179 3.91 -1.71 11.67
N LEU A 180 2.79 -1.79 10.97
CA LEU A 180 2.04 -0.68 10.39
C LEU A 180 0.78 -0.44 11.23
N VAL A 181 0.45 0.82 11.51
CA VAL A 181 -0.62 1.20 12.44
C VAL A 181 -1.68 2.11 11.83
N ALA A 182 -1.39 2.75 10.71
CA ALA A 182 -2.35 3.59 10.00
C ALA A 182 -2.02 3.67 8.50
N THR A 183 -3.03 3.86 7.67
CA THR A 183 -2.85 4.33 6.30
C THR A 183 -2.49 5.82 6.31
N ARG A 184 -1.72 6.26 5.32
CA ARG A 184 -1.60 7.71 5.07
C ARG A 184 -2.97 8.27 4.69
N PRO A 185 -3.23 9.57 4.96
CA PRO A 185 -4.47 10.24 4.59
C PRO A 185 -4.85 10.02 3.12
N VAL A 186 -6.15 10.00 2.81
CA VAL A 186 -6.65 9.75 1.45
C VAL A 186 -6.17 10.78 0.44
N ASP A 187 -5.97 12.02 0.84
CA ASP A 187 -5.44 13.09 -0.01
C ASP A 187 -3.95 12.97 -0.34
N GLU A 188 -3.23 12.08 0.34
CA GLU A 188 -1.85 11.68 0.03
C GLU A 188 -1.77 10.38 -0.77
N ALA A 189 -2.90 9.66 -0.95
CA ALA A 189 -2.95 8.40 -1.68
C ALA A 189 -2.85 8.62 -3.21
N ILE A 190 -2.46 7.56 -3.93
CA ILE A 190 -2.45 7.60 -5.40
C ILE A 190 -3.88 7.51 -5.96
N SER A 191 -4.78 6.81 -5.26
CA SER A 191 -6.16 6.61 -5.67
C SER A 191 -7.08 6.42 -4.47
N THR A 192 -8.39 6.36 -4.76
CA THR A 192 -9.45 6.22 -3.77
C THR A 192 -10.12 4.85 -3.94
N ALA A 193 -10.37 4.16 -2.83
CA ALA A 193 -11.31 3.03 -2.73
C ALA A 193 -12.63 3.54 -2.16
N GLY A 194 -13.69 2.75 -2.31
CA GLY A 194 -15.06 3.17 -2.00
C GLY A 194 -15.66 3.97 -3.15
N GLY A 195 -16.84 4.54 -2.94
CA GLY A 195 -17.59 5.26 -3.95
C GLY A 195 -19.02 4.75 -4.11
N VAL A 196 -19.66 5.10 -5.21
CA VAL A 196 -21.03 4.67 -5.50
C VAL A 196 -21.05 3.16 -5.74
N ARG A 197 -21.81 2.44 -4.90
CA ARG A 197 -21.93 0.98 -4.99
C ARG A 197 -22.61 0.57 -6.29
N PHE A 198 -22.13 -0.51 -6.90
CA PHE A 198 -22.73 -1.02 -8.15
C PHE A 198 -24.20 -1.42 -7.99
N ASP A 199 -24.60 -1.89 -6.80
CA ASP A 199 -26.00 -2.22 -6.49
C ASP A 199 -26.92 -0.97 -6.44
N ALA A 200 -26.34 0.22 -6.28
CA ALA A 200 -27.05 1.48 -6.37
C ALA A 200 -27.27 1.98 -7.82
N LEU A 201 -26.73 1.24 -8.80
CA LEU A 201 -26.75 1.57 -10.22
C LEU A 201 -27.48 0.50 -11.05
N ASP A 202 -28.06 0.90 -12.17
CA ASP A 202 -28.51 -0.05 -13.19
C ASP A 202 -27.33 -0.52 -14.09
N ALA A 203 -27.61 -1.46 -14.99
CA ALA A 203 -26.61 -1.99 -15.91
C ALA A 203 -25.99 -0.94 -16.86
N ARG A 204 -26.56 0.25 -16.95
CA ARG A 204 -26.09 1.38 -17.75
C ARG A 204 -25.33 2.42 -16.92
N LEU A 205 -25.07 2.11 -15.65
CA LEU A 205 -24.48 3.01 -14.66
C LEU A 205 -25.36 4.24 -14.31
N MET A 206 -26.65 4.12 -14.48
CA MET A 206 -27.61 5.13 -14.01
C MET A 206 -27.95 4.87 -12.54
N ALA A 207 -27.91 5.93 -11.71
CA ALA A 207 -28.26 5.82 -10.30
C ALA A 207 -29.76 5.48 -10.13
N ASN A 208 -30.05 4.39 -9.42
CA ASN A 208 -31.43 3.92 -9.19
C ASN A 208 -32.27 4.96 -8.45
N ALA A 209 -31.67 5.70 -7.49
CA ALA A 209 -32.33 6.76 -6.72
C ALA A 209 -32.46 8.08 -7.49
N LEU A 210 -31.72 8.27 -8.59
CA LEU A 210 -31.68 9.52 -9.35
C LEU A 210 -31.80 9.25 -10.85
N PRO A 211 -33.03 8.98 -11.38
CA PRO A 211 -33.24 8.72 -12.79
C PRO A 211 -32.66 9.83 -13.69
N GLY A 212 -31.90 9.45 -14.72
CA GLY A 212 -31.24 10.38 -15.64
C GLY A 212 -29.84 10.85 -15.18
N VAL A 213 -29.36 10.40 -14.00
CA VAL A 213 -27.99 10.64 -13.50
C VAL A 213 -27.17 9.36 -13.65
N PHE A 214 -26.07 9.41 -14.36
CA PHE A 214 -25.13 8.32 -14.61
C PHE A 214 -23.81 8.61 -13.90
N VAL A 215 -23.13 7.57 -13.39
CA VAL A 215 -21.90 7.70 -12.62
C VAL A 215 -20.78 6.94 -13.33
N ALA A 216 -19.58 7.53 -13.38
CA ALA A 216 -18.44 6.93 -14.06
C ALA A 216 -17.11 7.25 -13.38
N GLY A 217 -16.09 6.49 -13.71
CA GLY A 217 -14.72 6.70 -13.26
C GLY A 217 -14.50 6.29 -11.82
N GLU A 218 -13.64 7.04 -11.14
CA GLU A 218 -13.23 6.77 -9.77
C GLU A 218 -14.32 7.09 -8.73
N MET A 219 -15.47 7.60 -9.16
CA MET A 219 -16.67 7.69 -8.31
C MET A 219 -17.29 6.33 -7.99
N LEU A 220 -16.99 5.29 -8.78
CA LEU A 220 -17.54 3.94 -8.60
C LEU A 220 -16.81 3.21 -7.47
N ASP A 221 -17.55 2.39 -6.68
CA ASP A 221 -17.00 1.60 -5.58
C ASP A 221 -16.16 0.43 -6.09
N TRP A 222 -14.91 0.69 -6.42
CA TRP A 222 -13.93 -0.33 -6.73
C TRP A 222 -12.51 0.21 -6.59
N GLU A 223 -11.53 -0.66 -6.48
CA GLU A 223 -10.12 -0.31 -6.44
C GLU A 223 -9.27 -1.31 -7.24
N ALA A 224 -8.09 -0.87 -7.65
CA ALA A 224 -7.11 -1.70 -8.34
C ALA A 224 -5.69 -1.24 -7.99
N PRO A 225 -4.69 -2.14 -8.06
CA PRO A 225 -3.30 -1.77 -7.90
C PRO A 225 -2.86 -0.81 -9.02
N THR A 226 -1.76 -0.08 -8.79
CA THR A 226 -1.11 0.73 -9.83
C THR A 226 -0.75 -0.12 -11.05
N GLY A 227 -0.76 0.46 -12.25
CA GLY A 227 -0.47 -0.26 -13.51
C GLY A 227 -1.43 0.05 -14.66
N GLY A 228 -2.19 1.16 -14.58
CA GLY A 228 -3.11 1.61 -15.61
C GLY A 228 -4.53 1.05 -15.51
N TYR A 229 -4.80 0.17 -14.56
CA TYR A 229 -6.13 -0.45 -14.39
C TYR A 229 -7.23 0.57 -14.09
N LEU A 230 -6.98 1.50 -13.15
CA LEU A 230 -7.92 2.57 -12.80
C LEU A 230 -8.24 3.47 -14.00
N LEU A 231 -7.22 3.87 -14.76
CA LEU A 231 -7.40 4.71 -15.95
C LEU A 231 -8.24 3.98 -17.00
N THR A 232 -7.92 2.71 -17.26
CA THR A 232 -8.66 1.88 -18.22
C THR A 232 -10.13 1.73 -17.84
N ALA A 233 -10.42 1.44 -16.56
CA ALA A 233 -11.78 1.28 -16.10
C ALA A 233 -12.54 2.62 -16.05
N SER A 234 -11.87 3.73 -15.72
CA SER A 234 -12.48 5.06 -15.76
C SER A 234 -12.92 5.43 -17.17
N MET A 235 -12.09 5.17 -18.19
CA MET A 235 -12.47 5.37 -19.58
C MET A 235 -13.60 4.42 -20.04
N ALA A 236 -13.52 3.15 -19.65
CA ALA A 236 -14.54 2.15 -20.01
C ALA A 236 -15.90 2.48 -19.38
N SER A 237 -15.94 2.83 -18.09
CA SER A 237 -17.15 3.24 -17.39
C SER A 237 -17.72 4.54 -17.93
N GLY A 238 -16.88 5.51 -18.30
CA GLY A 238 -17.29 6.74 -18.97
C GLY A 238 -18.00 6.46 -20.31
N ALA A 239 -17.44 5.56 -21.13
CA ALA A 239 -18.06 5.14 -22.38
C ALA A 239 -19.39 4.38 -22.14
N ALA A 240 -19.47 3.56 -21.09
CA ALA A 240 -20.69 2.84 -20.72
C ALA A 240 -21.80 3.81 -20.25
N ALA A 241 -21.47 4.73 -19.37
CA ALA A 241 -22.41 5.75 -18.89
C ALA A 241 -22.90 6.69 -20.02
N ALA A 242 -22.03 7.05 -20.96
CA ALA A 242 -22.41 7.84 -22.13
C ALA A 242 -23.42 7.10 -23.01
N ARG A 243 -23.17 5.82 -23.33
CA ARG A 243 -24.13 4.98 -24.07
C ARG A 243 -25.47 4.84 -23.34
N GLY A 244 -25.42 4.66 -22.01
CA GLY A 244 -26.64 4.62 -21.17
C GLY A 244 -27.44 5.93 -21.25
N ALA A 245 -26.75 7.07 -21.19
CA ALA A 245 -27.37 8.38 -21.33
C ALA A 245 -28.00 8.61 -22.71
N MET A 246 -27.33 8.19 -23.80
CA MET A 246 -27.87 8.26 -25.16
C MET A 246 -29.14 7.42 -25.28
N GLN A 247 -29.12 6.16 -24.82
CA GLN A 247 -30.32 5.30 -24.82
C GLN A 247 -31.49 5.91 -24.04
N GLN A 248 -31.21 6.57 -22.90
CA GLN A 248 -32.23 7.24 -22.12
C GLN A 248 -32.88 8.43 -22.87
N LEU A 249 -32.14 9.04 -23.78
CA LEU A 249 -32.61 10.14 -24.62
C LEU A 249 -33.23 9.68 -25.94
N GLY A 250 -33.23 8.37 -26.24
CA GLY A 250 -33.72 7.81 -27.48
C GLY A 250 -32.79 8.07 -28.69
N LEU A 251 -31.47 8.23 -28.41
CA LEU A 251 -30.42 8.46 -29.41
C LEU A 251 -29.63 7.18 -29.72
#